data_573e69ae6cfcd02a9ef07810a99069b7
#
_entry.id   573e69ae6cfcd02a9ef07810a99069b7
#
_cell.length_a   1.000
_cell.length_b   1.000
_cell.length_c   1.000
_cell.angle_alpha   90.00
_cell.angle_beta   90.00
_cell.angle_gamma   90.00
#
_symmetry.space_group_name_H-M   'P 1'
#
loop_
_entity.id
_entity.type
_entity.pdbx_description
1 polymer ?
#
loop_
_entity_poly.entity_id
_entity_poly.type
_entity_poly.pdbx_seq_one_letter_code
_entity_poly.pdbx_strand_id
1 'polypeptide(L)'
;MSIPSFLLELALYLGLVFVFENLASWTNNFQLDITLVLLIVGIIGVLLFALYCVIGMISLFLLKKQYHFIPLAEGELRDKIVSLMQGCKKKVKSINVYDESSKSTSKNAFLLKFLNHREFGIADNFLDGNSEDELLAVLSHEIGHLKHKKNIYNYLQKLLILCPIILFIYALFHVEIIFAINQWILDSFQLTSMSYPVVFMIYLTLFKPFMALFNIFNINVTRREEYEADRNAVANGYGEALIATFKQLSSDELINVNPNPLVEWLEYDHPGMYQRIVAIEKAVN
;
A
#
# COMPACT_ATOMS: atom_id res chain seq x y z
N MET A 1 -19.79 -1.56 -2.07
CA MET A 1 -19.57 -0.67 -0.89
C MET A 1 -20.40 -1.17 0.26
N SER A 2 -19.82 -1.43 1.41
CA SER A 2 -20.59 -1.80 2.61
C SER A 2 -21.27 -0.55 3.22
N ILE A 3 -22.45 -0.72 3.83
CA ILE A 3 -23.17 0.39 4.49
C ILE A 3 -22.27 1.19 5.45
N PRO A 4 -21.37 0.57 6.25
CA PRO A 4 -20.43 1.29 7.11
C PRO A 4 -19.43 2.19 6.36
N SER A 5 -18.94 1.77 5.20
CA SER A 5 -18.00 2.61 4.40
C SER A 5 -18.69 3.82 3.80
N PHE A 6 -19.94 3.65 3.35
CA PHE A 6 -20.75 4.76 2.84
C PHE A 6 -21.04 5.80 3.93
N LEU A 7 -21.41 5.34 5.13
CA LEU A 7 -21.68 6.25 6.26
C LEU A 7 -20.42 7.02 6.70
N LEU A 8 -19.27 6.35 6.69
CA LEU A 8 -17.99 7.01 7.00
C LEU A 8 -17.63 8.07 5.95
N GLU A 9 -17.77 7.76 4.66
CA GLU A 9 -17.54 8.71 3.58
C GLU A 9 -18.50 9.90 3.65
N LEU A 10 -19.77 9.65 3.93
CA LEU A 10 -20.78 10.69 4.11
C LEU A 10 -20.44 11.59 5.32
N ALA A 11 -20.05 11.01 6.46
CA ALA A 11 -19.65 11.76 7.64
C ALA A 11 -18.43 12.62 7.40
N LEU A 12 -17.41 12.08 6.71
CA LEU A 12 -16.24 12.83 6.29
C LEU A 12 -16.60 13.98 5.34
N TYR A 13 -17.48 13.71 4.37
CA TYR A 13 -17.97 14.72 3.45
C TYR A 13 -18.69 15.85 4.17
N LEU A 14 -19.65 15.55 5.05
CA LEU A 14 -20.38 16.55 5.83
C LEU A 14 -19.47 17.34 6.76
N GLY A 15 -18.48 16.68 7.37
CA GLY A 15 -17.46 17.33 8.19
C GLY A 15 -16.61 18.33 7.38
N LEU A 16 -16.20 17.95 6.18
CA LEU A 16 -15.45 18.82 5.28
C LEU A 16 -16.31 20.00 4.81
N VAL A 17 -17.57 19.79 4.45
CA VAL A 17 -18.50 20.87 4.08
C VAL A 17 -18.64 21.89 5.23
N PHE A 18 -18.82 21.39 6.46
CA PHE A 18 -18.91 22.24 7.66
C PHE A 18 -17.63 23.06 7.86
N VAL A 19 -16.45 22.45 7.74
CA VAL A 19 -15.17 23.15 7.83
C VAL A 19 -15.06 24.24 6.76
N PHE A 20 -15.42 23.93 5.51
CA PHE A 20 -15.35 24.88 4.40
C PHE A 20 -16.31 26.06 4.55
N GLU A 21 -17.54 25.81 4.98
CA GLU A 21 -18.53 26.88 5.21
C GLU A 21 -18.08 27.85 6.33
N ASN A 22 -17.34 27.33 7.30
CA ASN A 22 -16.87 28.15 8.42
C ASN A 22 -15.43 28.71 8.23
N LEU A 23 -14.66 28.19 7.28
CA LEU A 23 -13.26 28.55 7.08
C LEU A 23 -13.10 30.06 6.80
N ALA A 24 -13.95 30.65 5.96
CA ALA A 24 -13.91 32.07 5.63
C ALA A 24 -14.18 32.96 6.85
N SER A 25 -15.09 32.56 7.74
CA SER A 25 -15.38 33.28 8.98
C SER A 25 -14.24 33.13 10.00
N TRP A 26 -13.59 31.96 10.03
CA TRP A 26 -12.45 31.70 10.91
C TRP A 26 -11.18 32.43 10.42
N THR A 27 -10.94 32.49 9.10
CA THR A 27 -9.76 33.14 8.52
C THR A 27 -9.84 34.68 8.59
N ASN A 28 -11.03 35.28 8.48
CA ASN A 28 -11.21 36.70 8.60
C ASN A 28 -10.94 37.23 10.02
N ASN A 29 -11.04 36.37 11.04
CA ASN A 29 -10.76 36.70 12.43
C ASN A 29 -9.35 36.32 12.90
N PHE A 30 -8.61 35.54 12.10
CA PHE A 30 -7.24 35.13 12.38
C PHE A 30 -6.31 35.65 11.29
N GLN A 31 -5.37 36.54 11.67
CA GLN A 31 -4.17 36.72 10.83
C GLN A 31 -3.37 35.42 10.91
N LEU A 32 -3.55 34.57 9.89
CA LEU A 32 -2.83 33.30 9.77
C LEU A 32 -1.36 33.60 9.43
N ASP A 33 -0.54 33.77 10.46
CA ASP A 33 0.90 33.77 10.35
C ASP A 33 1.35 32.38 9.84
N ILE A 34 2.39 32.34 9.01
CA ILE A 34 3.00 31.12 8.48
C ILE A 34 3.35 30.15 9.61
N THR A 35 3.73 30.64 10.78
CA THR A 35 4.03 29.86 11.97
C THR A 35 2.81 29.09 12.47
N LEU A 36 1.64 29.72 12.50
CA LEU A 36 0.39 29.09 12.91
C LEU A 36 -0.04 28.02 11.89
N VAL A 37 0.13 28.28 10.59
CA VAL A 37 -0.15 27.31 9.52
C VAL A 37 0.75 26.09 9.68
N LEU A 38 2.06 26.25 9.87
CA LEU A 38 3.01 25.16 10.08
C LEU A 38 2.69 24.37 11.36
N LEU A 39 2.26 25.04 12.43
CA LEU A 39 1.84 24.40 13.66
C LEU A 39 0.60 23.51 13.43
N ILE A 40 -0.42 24.04 12.76
CA ILE A 40 -1.65 23.28 12.42
C ILE A 40 -1.32 22.07 11.55
N VAL A 41 -0.52 22.26 10.51
CA VAL A 41 -0.07 21.15 9.64
C VAL A 41 0.70 20.09 10.43
N GLY A 42 1.57 20.53 11.34
CA GLY A 42 2.29 19.63 12.24
C GLY A 42 1.36 18.84 13.16
N ILE A 43 0.38 19.49 13.78
CA ILE A 43 -0.63 18.82 14.63
C ILE A 43 -1.44 17.82 13.82
N ILE A 44 -1.94 18.19 12.63
CA ILE A 44 -2.67 17.30 11.75
C ILE A 44 -1.81 16.10 11.35
N GLY A 45 -0.54 16.32 11.00
CA GLY A 45 0.40 15.24 10.68
C GLY A 45 0.58 14.25 11.83
N VAL A 46 0.73 14.74 13.06
CA VAL A 46 0.82 13.90 14.26
C VAL A 46 -0.47 13.11 14.50
N LEU A 47 -1.64 13.75 14.36
CA LEU A 47 -2.94 13.10 14.52
C LEU A 47 -3.17 12.01 13.45
N LEU A 48 -2.84 12.29 12.19
CA LEU A 48 -2.94 11.31 11.11
C LEU A 48 -1.97 10.13 11.32
N PHE A 49 -0.75 10.40 11.80
CA PHE A 49 0.19 9.33 12.16
C PHE A 49 -0.31 8.48 13.33
N ALA A 50 -0.87 9.11 14.37
CA ALA A 50 -1.47 8.40 15.50
C ALA A 50 -2.66 7.55 15.04
N LEU A 51 -3.53 8.09 14.18
CA LEU A 51 -4.66 7.36 13.59
C LEU A 51 -4.16 6.17 12.75
N TYR A 52 -3.15 6.36 11.92
CA TYR A 52 -2.51 5.28 11.17
C TYR A 52 -2.00 4.16 12.08
N CYS A 53 -1.33 4.52 13.19
CA CYS A 53 -0.87 3.54 14.18
C CYS A 53 -2.03 2.77 14.83
N VAL A 54 -3.10 3.47 15.21
CA VAL A 54 -4.31 2.84 15.81
C VAL A 54 -4.99 1.90 14.82
N ILE A 55 -5.22 2.34 13.59
CA ILE A 55 -5.82 1.51 12.53
C ILE A 55 -4.95 0.28 12.26
N GLY A 56 -3.63 0.45 12.16
CA GLY A 56 -2.70 -0.66 11.94
C GLY A 56 -2.71 -1.68 13.08
N MET A 57 -2.79 -1.24 14.34
CA MET A 57 -2.92 -2.13 15.50
C MET A 57 -4.26 -2.88 15.50
N ILE A 58 -5.36 -2.18 15.21
CA ILE A 58 -6.69 -2.79 15.12
C ILE A 58 -6.72 -3.80 13.99
N SER A 59 -6.22 -3.47 12.81
CA SER A 59 -6.17 -4.36 11.66
C SER A 59 -5.37 -5.63 11.96
N LEU A 60 -4.20 -5.49 12.60
CA LEU A 60 -3.39 -6.63 13.03
C LEU A 60 -4.12 -7.50 14.06
N PHE A 61 -4.79 -6.88 15.03
CA PHE A 61 -5.58 -7.59 16.04
C PHE A 61 -6.75 -8.35 15.42
N LEU A 62 -7.50 -7.69 14.52
CA LEU A 62 -8.64 -8.31 13.81
C LEU A 62 -8.17 -9.46 12.92
N LEU A 63 -7.06 -9.29 12.20
CA LEU A 63 -6.47 -10.35 11.39
C LEU A 63 -6.13 -11.57 12.26
N LYS A 64 -5.43 -11.36 13.39
CA LYS A 64 -5.07 -12.45 14.30
C LYS A 64 -6.28 -13.12 14.97
N LYS A 65 -7.37 -12.38 15.17
CA LYS A 65 -8.63 -12.92 15.68
C LYS A 65 -9.41 -13.69 14.62
N GLN A 66 -9.38 -13.20 13.38
CA GLN A 66 -10.08 -13.82 12.25
C GLN A 66 -9.41 -15.12 11.81
N TYR A 67 -8.07 -15.15 11.82
CA TYR A 67 -7.25 -16.31 11.49
C TYR A 67 -6.56 -16.83 12.75
N HIS A 68 -6.70 -18.11 13.03
CA HIS A 68 -6.03 -18.72 14.18
C HIS A 68 -4.53 -18.89 13.88
N PHE A 69 -3.73 -17.99 14.41
CA PHE A 69 -2.28 -18.04 14.24
C PHE A 69 -1.66 -18.98 15.28
N ILE A 70 -1.02 -20.05 14.82
CA ILE A 70 -0.33 -21.04 15.62
C ILE A 70 1.17 -20.95 15.29
N PRO A 71 2.08 -20.91 16.27
CA PRO A 71 3.51 -20.95 15.99
C PRO A 71 3.87 -22.20 15.15
N LEU A 72 4.69 -22.00 14.12
CA LEU A 72 5.23 -23.12 13.35
C LEU A 72 6.01 -24.05 14.28
N ALA A 73 5.70 -25.34 14.23
CA ALA A 73 6.36 -26.37 15.04
C ALA A 73 7.89 -26.35 14.84
N GLU A 74 8.62 -26.73 15.88
CA GLU A 74 10.05 -26.93 15.78
C GLU A 74 10.36 -28.10 14.87
N GLY A 75 11.40 -27.96 14.04
CA GLY A 75 11.77 -28.97 13.06
C GLY A 75 12.60 -28.40 11.92
N GLU A 76 12.96 -29.27 10.98
CA GLU A 76 13.88 -28.96 9.89
C GLU A 76 13.41 -27.78 9.01
N LEU A 77 12.12 -27.70 8.69
CA LEU A 77 11.54 -26.61 7.92
C LEU A 77 11.75 -25.26 8.65
N ARG A 78 11.45 -25.20 9.94
CA ARG A 78 11.64 -23.98 10.73
C ARG A 78 13.09 -23.55 10.77
N ASP A 79 14.01 -24.50 10.92
CA ASP A 79 15.45 -24.23 10.95
C ASP A 79 15.95 -23.69 9.60
N LYS A 80 15.44 -24.23 8.48
CA LYS A 80 15.71 -23.73 7.13
C LYS A 80 15.21 -22.29 6.95
N ILE A 81 13.98 -21.98 7.40
CA ILE A 81 13.43 -20.62 7.36
C ILE A 81 14.28 -19.66 8.20
N VAL A 82 14.69 -20.06 9.39
CA VAL A 82 15.56 -19.27 10.27
C VAL A 82 16.93 -19.04 9.62
N SER A 83 17.46 -20.06 8.94
CA SER A 83 18.72 -19.93 8.16
C SER A 83 18.60 -18.91 7.02
N LEU A 84 17.49 -18.91 6.25
CA LEU A 84 17.25 -17.93 5.21
C LEU A 84 17.20 -16.49 5.75
N MET A 85 16.77 -16.32 7.00
CA MET A 85 16.74 -15.01 7.66
C MET A 85 18.12 -14.53 8.16
N GLN A 86 19.14 -15.37 8.12
CA GLN A 86 20.50 -14.98 8.50
C GLN A 86 21.00 -13.84 7.58
N GLY A 87 21.58 -12.84 8.19
CA GLY A 87 22.02 -11.63 7.47
C GLY A 87 20.92 -10.56 7.28
N CYS A 88 19.66 -10.84 7.61
CA CYS A 88 18.63 -9.80 7.66
C CYS A 88 18.87 -8.86 8.84
N LYS A 89 19.01 -7.55 8.56
CA LYS A 89 19.14 -6.53 9.62
C LYS A 89 17.87 -6.39 10.47
N LYS A 90 16.75 -6.85 9.96
CA LYS A 90 15.43 -6.72 10.59
C LYS A 90 15.03 -8.07 11.17
N LYS A 91 14.83 -8.13 12.49
CA LYS A 91 14.41 -9.34 13.19
C LYS A 91 12.93 -9.64 12.91
N VAL A 92 12.64 -10.89 12.57
CA VAL A 92 11.29 -11.45 12.55
C VAL A 92 11.03 -12.04 13.94
N LYS A 93 9.87 -11.73 14.51
CA LYS A 93 9.52 -12.08 15.88
C LYS A 93 9.03 -13.52 15.99
N SER A 94 8.23 -13.95 15.03
CA SER A 94 7.62 -15.29 14.99
C SER A 94 7.37 -15.75 13.57
N ILE A 95 7.30 -17.06 13.41
CA ILE A 95 6.86 -17.76 12.21
C ILE A 95 5.61 -18.51 12.62
N ASN A 96 4.48 -18.24 11.99
CA ASN A 96 3.19 -18.79 12.36
C ASN A 96 2.51 -19.45 11.16
N VAL A 97 1.73 -20.47 11.43
CA VAL A 97 0.76 -21.05 10.49
C VAL A 97 -0.60 -20.46 10.82
N TYR A 98 -1.40 -20.13 9.81
CA TYR A 98 -2.75 -19.62 9.99
C TYR A 98 -3.79 -20.41 9.21
N ASP A 99 -5.00 -20.48 9.75
CA ASP A 99 -6.14 -21.23 9.26
C ASP A 99 -6.76 -20.54 8.04
N GLU A 100 -6.22 -20.79 6.84
CA GLU A 100 -6.77 -20.31 5.56
C GLU A 100 -7.74 -21.34 4.96
N SER A 101 -7.43 -22.62 5.09
CA SER A 101 -8.20 -23.71 4.47
C SER A 101 -9.67 -23.73 4.85
N SER A 102 -10.00 -23.21 6.04
CA SER A 102 -11.40 -23.07 6.50
C SER A 102 -12.20 -21.97 5.78
N LYS A 103 -11.53 -21.08 5.02
CA LYS A 103 -12.12 -19.86 4.46
C LYS A 103 -11.91 -19.72 2.97
N SER A 104 -10.77 -20.18 2.48
CA SER A 104 -10.34 -20.00 1.09
C SER A 104 -9.48 -21.16 0.63
N THR A 105 -9.47 -21.38 -0.68
CA THR A 105 -8.53 -22.28 -1.33
C THR A 105 -7.22 -21.61 -1.73
N SER A 106 -7.12 -20.29 -1.52
CA SER A 106 -5.93 -19.52 -1.86
C SER A 106 -4.74 -19.97 -1.00
N LYS A 107 -3.62 -20.24 -1.65
CA LYS A 107 -2.37 -20.63 -1.00
C LYS A 107 -1.49 -19.41 -0.87
N ASN A 108 -1.15 -19.04 0.35
CA ASN A 108 -0.41 -17.80 0.58
C ASN A 108 0.60 -17.94 1.72
N ALA A 109 1.70 -17.21 1.59
CA ALA A 109 2.59 -16.90 2.70
C ALA A 109 2.95 -15.42 2.61
N PHE A 110 2.97 -14.75 3.74
CA PHE A 110 3.20 -13.31 3.77
C PHE A 110 3.99 -12.88 5.00
N LEU A 111 4.59 -11.72 4.89
CA LEU A 111 5.28 -11.06 5.97
C LEU A 111 4.46 -9.90 6.53
N LEU A 112 3.87 -10.07 7.70
CA LEU A 112 3.23 -8.99 8.45
C LEU A 112 4.29 -7.98 8.90
N LYS A 113 4.09 -6.72 8.50
CA LYS A 113 4.98 -5.60 8.85
C LYS A 113 4.15 -4.47 9.44
N PHE A 114 4.34 -4.20 10.73
CA PHE A 114 3.76 -3.02 11.36
C PHE A 114 4.76 -2.40 12.33
N LEU A 115 5.18 -1.18 12.06
CA LEU A 115 6.27 -0.51 12.79
C LEU A 115 7.53 -1.40 12.89
N ASN A 116 7.87 -1.82 14.11
CA ASN A 116 8.99 -2.74 14.38
C ASN A 116 8.53 -4.20 14.52
N HIS A 117 7.23 -4.46 14.42
CA HIS A 117 6.67 -5.79 14.50
C HIS A 117 6.73 -6.47 13.13
N ARG A 118 7.27 -7.69 13.07
CA ARG A 118 7.37 -8.51 11.85
C ARG A 118 7.13 -9.95 12.24
N GLU A 119 6.21 -10.57 11.53
CA GLU A 119 5.87 -11.98 11.70
C GLU A 119 5.60 -12.60 10.32
N PHE A 120 6.05 -13.84 10.11
CA PHE A 120 5.61 -14.63 8.98
C PHE A 120 4.27 -15.29 9.29
N GLY A 121 3.37 -15.26 8.32
CA GLY A 121 2.17 -16.05 8.25
C GLY A 121 2.27 -17.00 7.06
N ILE A 122 2.07 -18.29 7.30
CA ILE A 122 2.03 -19.34 6.29
C ILE A 122 0.63 -19.96 6.34
N ALA A 123 -0.08 -19.99 5.23
CA ALA A 123 -1.38 -20.65 5.17
C ALA A 123 -1.22 -22.17 5.36
N ASP A 124 -2.11 -22.78 6.12
CA ASP A 124 -2.12 -24.21 6.37
C ASP A 124 -2.21 -25.02 5.06
N ASN A 125 -3.10 -24.62 4.15
CA ASN A 125 -3.26 -25.26 2.83
C ASN A 125 -2.04 -25.06 1.91
N PHE A 126 -1.22 -24.04 2.15
CA PHE A 126 0.04 -23.85 1.43
C PHE A 126 1.13 -24.78 1.98
N LEU A 127 1.15 -24.97 3.30
CA LEU A 127 2.07 -25.88 3.97
C LEU A 127 1.81 -27.34 3.56
N ASP A 128 0.54 -27.74 3.51
CA ASP A 128 0.14 -29.13 3.21
C ASP A 128 0.10 -29.44 1.72
N GLY A 129 -0.10 -28.45 0.87
CA GLY A 129 -0.37 -28.62 -0.56
C GLY A 129 0.81 -28.36 -1.50
N ASN A 130 1.99 -28.00 -0.99
CA ASN A 130 3.17 -27.67 -1.79
C ASN A 130 4.41 -28.42 -1.28
N SER A 131 5.42 -28.53 -2.13
CA SER A 131 6.72 -29.05 -1.71
C SER A 131 7.42 -28.07 -0.74
N GLU A 132 8.31 -28.59 0.06
CA GLU A 132 9.11 -27.76 0.97
C GLU A 132 9.93 -26.71 0.22
N ASP A 133 10.49 -27.07 -0.95
CA ASP A 133 11.26 -26.14 -1.78
C ASP A 133 10.39 -25.01 -2.34
N GLU A 134 9.15 -25.26 -2.72
CA GLU A 134 8.20 -24.22 -3.15
C GLU A 134 7.85 -23.27 -2.02
N LEU A 135 7.63 -23.80 -0.81
CA LEU A 135 7.41 -22.99 0.37
C LEU A 135 8.62 -22.12 0.70
N LEU A 136 9.83 -22.70 0.69
CA LEU A 136 11.07 -21.98 0.93
C LEU A 136 11.37 -20.94 -0.15
N ALA A 137 10.95 -21.19 -1.40
CA ALA A 137 11.06 -20.24 -2.49
C ALA A 137 10.24 -18.97 -2.22
N VAL A 138 8.96 -19.12 -1.85
CA VAL A 138 8.10 -17.99 -1.51
C VAL A 138 8.60 -17.26 -0.26
N LEU A 139 9.00 -17.99 0.78
CA LEU A 139 9.56 -17.36 1.98
C LEU A 139 10.87 -16.66 1.70
N SER A 140 11.72 -17.19 0.81
CA SER A 140 12.95 -16.52 0.39
C SER A 140 12.66 -15.23 -0.38
N HIS A 141 11.63 -15.23 -1.23
CA HIS A 141 11.13 -14.01 -1.87
C HIS A 141 10.68 -12.97 -0.81
N GLU A 142 9.84 -13.35 0.15
CA GLU A 142 9.39 -12.47 1.23
C GLU A 142 10.54 -11.91 2.09
N ILE A 143 11.56 -12.75 2.34
CA ILE A 143 12.79 -12.34 3.00
C ILE A 143 13.56 -11.32 2.15
N GLY A 144 13.51 -11.43 0.84
CA GLY A 144 14.05 -10.47 -0.10
C GLY A 144 13.56 -9.05 0.20
N HIS A 145 12.27 -8.88 0.44
CA HIS A 145 11.69 -7.59 0.85
C HIS A 145 12.23 -7.04 2.18
N LEU A 146 12.77 -7.89 3.06
CA LEU A 146 13.45 -7.43 4.28
C LEU A 146 14.88 -6.97 4.04
N LYS A 147 15.54 -7.52 3.01
CA LYS A 147 16.94 -7.23 2.67
C LYS A 147 17.09 -5.95 1.86
N HIS A 148 16.02 -5.44 1.25
CA HIS A 148 16.08 -4.20 0.48
C HIS A 148 16.72 -3.07 1.26
N LYS A 149 17.79 -2.52 0.72
CA LYS A 149 18.34 -1.26 1.21
C LYS A 149 17.34 -0.17 0.83
N LYS A 150 16.76 0.48 1.83
CA LYS A 150 15.99 1.71 1.60
C LYS A 150 16.91 2.71 0.91
N ASN A 151 16.70 2.90 -0.38
CA ASN A 151 17.43 3.89 -1.17
C ASN A 151 16.85 5.28 -0.87
N ILE A 152 17.64 6.33 -1.09
CA ILE A 152 17.19 7.73 -1.02
C ILE A 152 15.92 7.96 -1.86
N TYR A 153 15.77 7.24 -2.98
CA TYR A 153 14.58 7.29 -3.83
C TYR A 153 13.30 6.86 -3.10
N ASN A 154 13.36 5.87 -2.21
CA ASN A 154 12.19 5.44 -1.43
C ASN A 154 11.77 6.52 -0.41
N TYR A 155 12.72 7.30 0.09
CA TYR A 155 12.41 8.44 0.97
C TYR A 155 11.88 9.63 0.18
N LEU A 156 12.50 9.94 -0.97
CA LEU A 156 12.02 10.98 -1.88
C LEU A 156 10.60 10.67 -2.39
N GLN A 157 10.32 9.43 -2.73
CA GLN A 157 9.00 8.98 -3.13
C GLN A 157 7.96 9.22 -2.02
N LYS A 158 8.28 8.85 -0.77
CA LYS A 158 7.40 9.12 0.38
C LYS A 158 7.23 10.61 0.65
N LEU A 159 8.28 11.39 0.43
CA LEU A 159 8.21 12.84 0.54
C LEU A 159 7.33 13.45 -0.56
N LEU A 160 7.43 12.92 -1.80
CA LEU A 160 6.57 13.35 -2.91
C LEU A 160 5.08 13.06 -2.65
N ILE A 161 4.72 12.02 -1.87
CA ILE A 161 3.33 11.78 -1.42
C ILE A 161 2.80 12.95 -0.59
N LEU A 162 3.65 13.68 0.10
CA LEU A 162 3.25 14.85 0.87
C LEU A 162 2.97 16.07 -0.03
N CYS A 163 3.57 16.16 -1.22
CA CYS A 163 3.38 17.29 -2.10
C CYS A 163 1.91 17.57 -2.47
N PRO A 164 1.10 16.57 -2.90
CA PRO A 164 -0.31 16.79 -3.17
C PRO A 164 -1.09 17.20 -1.93
N ILE A 165 -0.75 16.67 -0.76
CA ILE A 165 -1.38 17.05 0.50
C ILE A 165 -1.03 18.50 0.83
N ILE A 166 0.23 18.90 0.68
CA ILE A 166 0.69 20.27 0.90
C ILE A 166 0.03 21.23 -0.09
N LEU A 167 -0.03 20.86 -1.39
CA LEU A 167 -0.71 21.66 -2.41
C LEU A 167 -2.20 21.79 -2.13
N PHE A 168 -2.84 20.72 -1.68
CA PHE A 168 -4.24 20.75 -1.29
C PHE A 168 -4.46 21.69 -0.08
N ILE A 169 -3.65 21.56 0.96
CA ILE A 169 -3.69 22.44 2.13
C ILE A 169 -3.40 23.89 1.71
N TYR A 170 -2.38 24.11 0.88
CA TYR A 170 -2.07 25.44 0.34
C TYR A 170 -3.25 26.04 -0.42
N ALA A 171 -3.90 25.28 -1.28
CA ALA A 171 -5.07 25.72 -2.00
C ALA A 171 -6.27 26.03 -1.09
N LEU A 172 -6.44 25.30 0.02
CA LEU A 172 -7.46 25.60 1.02
C LEU A 172 -7.24 26.96 1.71
N PHE A 173 -5.98 27.34 1.92
CA PHE A 173 -5.63 28.61 2.56
C PHE A 173 -5.57 29.78 1.58
N HIS A 174 -5.37 29.51 0.28
CA HIS A 174 -5.46 30.51 -0.79
C HIS A 174 -6.86 30.50 -1.43
N VAL A 175 -7.83 30.96 -0.64
CA VAL A 175 -9.24 31.09 -1.05
C VAL A 175 -9.37 31.83 -2.40
N GLU A 176 -8.42 32.73 -2.71
CA GLU A 176 -8.36 33.46 -3.97
C GLU A 176 -8.26 32.54 -5.20
N ILE A 177 -7.49 31.43 -5.12
CA ILE A 177 -7.38 30.46 -6.20
C ILE A 177 -8.70 29.72 -6.38
N ILE A 178 -9.31 29.31 -5.28
CA ILE A 178 -10.64 28.66 -5.29
C ILE A 178 -11.68 29.62 -5.84
N PHE A 179 -11.60 30.88 -5.46
CA PHE A 179 -12.51 31.93 -5.97
C PHE A 179 -12.32 32.17 -7.48
N ALA A 180 -11.09 32.24 -7.96
CA ALA A 180 -10.77 32.39 -9.37
C ALA A 180 -11.28 31.19 -10.21
N ILE A 181 -11.07 29.96 -9.74
CA ILE A 181 -11.59 28.74 -10.37
C ILE A 181 -13.12 28.75 -10.35
N ASN A 182 -13.73 29.14 -9.24
CA ASN A 182 -15.18 29.27 -9.13
C ASN A 182 -15.73 30.27 -10.13
N GLN A 183 -15.16 31.47 -10.23
CA GLN A 183 -15.57 32.48 -11.20
C GLN A 183 -15.39 31.99 -12.63
N TRP A 184 -14.26 31.38 -12.96
CA TRP A 184 -14.04 30.81 -14.28
C TRP A 184 -15.10 29.77 -14.66
N ILE A 185 -15.51 28.91 -13.73
CA ILE A 185 -16.57 27.92 -13.94
C ILE A 185 -17.92 28.61 -14.11
N LEU A 186 -18.26 29.58 -13.25
CA LEU A 186 -19.50 30.33 -13.34
C LEU A 186 -19.64 31.02 -14.71
N ASP A 187 -18.58 31.67 -15.17
CA ASP A 187 -18.54 32.37 -16.47
C ASP A 187 -18.62 31.36 -17.61
N SER A 188 -17.88 30.25 -17.56
CA SER A 188 -17.85 29.24 -18.61
C SER A 188 -19.18 28.53 -18.81
N PHE A 189 -19.93 28.31 -17.76
CA PHE A 189 -21.22 27.61 -17.77
C PHE A 189 -22.43 28.53 -17.61
N GLN A 190 -22.23 29.86 -17.60
CA GLN A 190 -23.25 30.89 -17.42
C GLN A 190 -24.13 30.66 -16.16
N LEU A 191 -23.50 30.23 -15.08
CA LEU A 191 -24.16 29.99 -13.79
C LEU A 191 -24.16 31.27 -12.95
N THR A 192 -25.22 31.49 -12.21
CA THR A 192 -25.36 32.65 -11.32
C THR A 192 -24.71 32.46 -9.96
N SER A 193 -24.59 31.20 -9.50
CA SER A 193 -23.90 30.85 -8.26
C SER A 193 -23.53 29.38 -8.23
N MET A 194 -22.47 29.03 -7.51
CA MET A 194 -22.14 27.66 -7.14
C MET A 194 -21.98 27.54 -5.62
N SER A 195 -22.47 26.45 -5.07
CA SER A 195 -22.26 26.17 -3.64
C SER A 195 -20.83 25.66 -3.42
N TYR A 196 -20.23 25.97 -2.28
CA TYR A 196 -18.90 25.49 -1.88
C TYR A 196 -18.74 23.96 -1.98
N PRO A 197 -19.74 23.13 -1.65
CA PRO A 197 -19.69 21.69 -1.86
C PRO A 197 -19.42 21.28 -3.33
N VAL A 198 -20.02 21.98 -4.29
CA VAL A 198 -19.82 21.70 -5.72
C VAL A 198 -18.40 22.05 -6.15
N VAL A 199 -17.88 23.19 -5.72
CA VAL A 199 -16.47 23.59 -5.97
C VAL A 199 -15.52 22.55 -5.39
N PHE A 200 -15.78 22.08 -4.18
CA PHE A 200 -14.99 21.04 -3.54
C PHE A 200 -15.03 19.70 -4.30
N MET A 201 -16.20 19.28 -4.78
CA MET A 201 -16.35 18.07 -5.60
C MET A 201 -15.57 18.17 -6.92
N ILE A 202 -15.60 19.32 -7.56
CA ILE A 202 -14.80 19.60 -8.77
C ILE A 202 -13.32 19.48 -8.44
N TYR A 203 -12.88 20.07 -7.32
CA TYR A 203 -11.50 20.01 -6.88
C TYR A 203 -11.03 18.58 -6.62
N LEU A 204 -11.82 17.78 -5.89
CA LEU A 204 -11.55 16.36 -5.67
C LEU A 204 -11.47 15.58 -7.01
N THR A 205 -12.33 15.92 -7.95
CA THR A 205 -12.33 15.27 -9.27
C THR A 205 -11.07 15.62 -10.07
N LEU A 206 -10.62 16.87 -10.03
CA LEU A 206 -9.38 17.31 -10.65
C LEU A 206 -8.14 16.76 -9.97
N PHE A 207 -8.23 16.43 -8.66
CA PHE A 207 -7.14 15.85 -7.91
C PHE A 207 -6.88 14.36 -8.24
N LYS A 208 -7.91 13.62 -8.69
CA LYS A 208 -7.79 12.20 -9.06
C LYS A 208 -6.74 11.92 -10.13
N PRO A 209 -6.69 12.60 -11.29
CA PRO A 209 -5.67 12.37 -12.31
C PRO A 209 -4.26 12.68 -11.79
N PHE A 210 -4.11 13.67 -10.91
CA PHE A 210 -2.83 13.97 -10.27
C PHE A 210 -2.37 12.82 -9.36
N MET A 211 -3.28 12.28 -8.55
CA MET A 211 -3.00 11.11 -7.74
C MET A 211 -2.71 9.85 -8.58
N ALA A 212 -3.37 9.71 -9.74
CA ALA A 212 -3.08 8.61 -10.66
C ALA A 212 -1.65 8.70 -11.23
N LEU A 213 -1.20 9.88 -11.66
CA LEU A 213 0.20 10.09 -12.09
C LEU A 213 1.18 9.74 -10.97
N PHE A 214 0.83 10.09 -9.74
CA PHE A 214 1.64 9.78 -8.57
C PHE A 214 1.72 8.27 -8.30
N ASN A 215 0.58 7.57 -8.46
CA ASN A 215 0.51 6.13 -8.29
C ASN A 215 1.39 5.39 -9.30
N ILE A 216 1.49 5.86 -10.54
CA ILE A 216 2.40 5.30 -11.56
C ILE A 216 3.85 5.29 -11.07
N PHE A 217 4.29 6.36 -10.40
CA PHE A 217 5.62 6.42 -9.80
C PHE A 217 5.81 5.38 -8.70
N ASN A 218 4.80 5.25 -7.83
CA ASN A 218 4.81 4.27 -6.73
C ASN A 218 4.88 2.83 -7.24
N ILE A 219 4.06 2.49 -8.21
CA ILE A 219 3.99 1.19 -8.87
C ILE A 219 5.36 0.77 -9.45
N ASN A 220 6.06 1.68 -10.13
CA ASN A 220 7.35 1.35 -10.74
C ASN A 220 8.44 1.00 -9.71
N VAL A 221 8.41 1.64 -8.53
CA VAL A 221 9.34 1.30 -7.43
C VAL A 221 9.00 -0.08 -6.86
N THR A 222 7.71 -0.35 -6.63
CA THR A 222 7.24 -1.64 -6.11
C THR A 222 7.65 -2.79 -7.02
N ARG A 223 7.48 -2.66 -8.34
CA ARG A 223 7.91 -3.66 -9.33
C ARG A 223 9.40 -3.96 -9.27
N ARG A 224 10.22 -2.94 -9.09
CA ARG A 224 11.66 -3.14 -8.92
C ARG A 224 11.96 -3.95 -7.65
N GLU A 225 11.26 -3.66 -6.56
CA GLU A 225 11.38 -4.40 -5.30
C GLU A 225 10.98 -5.87 -5.48
N GLU A 226 9.97 -6.17 -6.30
CA GLU A 226 9.57 -7.55 -6.66
C GLU A 226 10.69 -8.32 -7.36
N TYR A 227 11.28 -7.74 -8.41
CA TYR A 227 12.42 -8.38 -9.08
C TYR A 227 13.63 -8.57 -8.17
N GLU A 228 13.85 -7.68 -7.21
CA GLU A 228 14.91 -7.83 -6.23
C GLU A 228 14.59 -8.97 -5.23
N ALA A 229 13.33 -9.13 -4.86
CA ALA A 229 12.86 -10.23 -4.02
C ALA A 229 12.97 -11.59 -4.74
N ASP A 230 12.60 -11.64 -6.02
CA ASP A 230 12.79 -12.84 -6.86
C ASP A 230 14.27 -13.23 -6.95
N ARG A 231 15.16 -12.26 -7.18
CA ARG A 231 16.62 -12.52 -7.18
C ARG A 231 17.13 -13.05 -5.84
N ASN A 232 16.52 -12.67 -4.72
CA ASN A 232 16.90 -13.25 -3.43
C ASN A 232 16.52 -14.73 -3.35
N ALA A 233 15.39 -15.16 -3.91
CA ALA A 233 15.02 -16.56 -3.98
C ALA A 233 15.99 -17.35 -4.86
N VAL A 234 16.36 -16.80 -6.02
CA VAL A 234 17.39 -17.40 -6.90
C VAL A 234 18.74 -17.53 -6.19
N ALA A 235 19.20 -16.48 -5.51
CA ALA A 235 20.46 -16.48 -4.78
C ALA A 235 20.51 -17.50 -3.63
N ASN A 236 19.36 -17.88 -3.10
CA ASN A 236 19.24 -18.95 -2.09
C ASN A 236 19.02 -20.35 -2.70
N GLY A 237 19.08 -20.49 -4.02
CA GLY A 237 18.94 -21.78 -4.73
C GLY A 237 17.51 -22.22 -5.03
N TYR A 238 16.51 -21.34 -4.81
CA TYR A 238 15.09 -21.69 -4.98
C TYR A 238 14.45 -21.12 -6.25
N GLY A 239 15.26 -20.74 -7.26
CA GLY A 239 14.73 -20.14 -8.49
C GLY A 239 13.75 -21.04 -9.24
N GLU A 240 14.11 -22.30 -9.48
CA GLU A 240 13.24 -23.29 -10.16
C GLU A 240 11.95 -23.54 -9.38
N ALA A 241 12.04 -23.68 -8.07
CA ALA A 241 10.88 -23.87 -7.21
C ALA A 241 9.95 -22.64 -7.23
N LEU A 242 10.51 -21.42 -7.30
CA LEU A 242 9.70 -20.19 -7.42
C LEU A 242 8.97 -20.13 -8.76
N ILE A 243 9.61 -20.55 -9.86
CA ILE A 243 8.97 -20.66 -11.18
C ILE A 243 7.80 -21.67 -11.12
N ALA A 244 8.01 -22.84 -10.52
CA ALA A 244 6.97 -23.85 -10.36
C ALA A 244 5.77 -23.30 -9.57
N THR A 245 6.04 -22.63 -8.44
CA THR A 245 5.01 -21.99 -7.62
C THR A 245 4.24 -20.93 -8.39
N PHE A 246 4.91 -20.06 -9.17
CA PHE A 246 4.25 -19.03 -9.97
C PHE A 246 3.36 -19.62 -11.06
N LYS A 247 3.80 -20.71 -11.72
CA LYS A 247 2.99 -21.42 -12.73
C LYS A 247 1.75 -22.04 -12.08
N GLN A 248 1.91 -22.68 -10.93
CA GLN A 248 0.81 -23.28 -10.20
C GLN A 248 -0.19 -22.23 -9.74
N LEU A 249 0.28 -21.16 -9.06
CA LEU A 249 -0.56 -20.08 -8.57
C LEU A 249 -1.33 -19.39 -9.70
N SER A 250 -0.66 -19.18 -10.84
CA SER A 250 -1.30 -18.57 -12.01
C SER A 250 -2.43 -19.44 -12.57
N SER A 251 -2.27 -20.77 -12.52
CA SER A 251 -3.31 -21.72 -12.93
C SER A 251 -4.46 -21.79 -11.93
N ASP A 252 -4.14 -21.90 -10.65
CA ASP A 252 -5.11 -22.08 -9.57
C ASP A 252 -6.01 -20.83 -9.40
N GLU A 253 -5.45 -19.65 -9.56
CA GLU A 253 -6.16 -18.37 -9.38
C GLU A 253 -6.59 -17.71 -10.70
N LEU A 254 -6.40 -18.37 -11.84
CA LEU A 254 -6.74 -17.86 -13.18
C LEU A 254 -6.14 -16.47 -13.47
N ILE A 255 -4.91 -16.25 -13.02
CA ILE A 255 -4.21 -14.97 -13.17
C ILE A 255 -3.91 -14.71 -14.66
N ASN A 256 -4.15 -13.49 -15.13
CA ASN A 256 -3.66 -13.08 -16.43
C ASN A 256 -2.13 -12.94 -16.40
N VAL A 257 -1.45 -13.98 -16.89
CA VAL A 257 0.03 -14.09 -16.82
C VAL A 257 0.75 -13.09 -17.71
N ASN A 258 0.08 -12.59 -18.76
CA ASN A 258 0.66 -11.65 -19.73
C ASN A 258 -0.35 -10.52 -20.04
N PRO A 259 -0.57 -9.60 -19.09
CA PRO A 259 -1.49 -8.49 -19.28
C PRO A 259 -1.01 -7.54 -20.40
N ASN A 260 -1.92 -6.71 -20.91
CA ASN A 260 -1.54 -5.65 -21.83
C ASN A 260 -0.48 -4.74 -21.17
N PRO A 261 0.66 -4.45 -21.84
CA PRO A 261 1.75 -3.68 -21.24
C PRO A 261 1.34 -2.30 -20.72
N LEU A 262 0.35 -1.65 -21.37
CA LEU A 262 -0.15 -0.35 -20.92
C LEU A 262 -0.97 -0.47 -19.63
N VAL A 263 -1.83 -1.49 -19.55
CA VAL A 263 -2.62 -1.77 -18.34
C VAL A 263 -1.70 -2.18 -17.19
N GLU A 264 -0.74 -3.03 -17.46
CA GLU A 264 0.28 -3.40 -16.47
C GLU A 264 1.03 -2.16 -15.98
N TRP A 265 1.45 -1.27 -16.87
CA TRP A 265 2.17 -0.07 -16.52
C TRP A 265 1.36 0.91 -15.67
N LEU A 266 0.04 1.00 -15.90
CA LEU A 266 -0.84 1.94 -15.21
C LEU A 266 -1.40 1.41 -13.87
N GLU A 267 -1.68 0.10 -13.78
CA GLU A 267 -2.55 -0.44 -12.73
C GLU A 267 -1.89 -1.52 -11.86
N TYR A 268 -0.92 -2.27 -12.40
CA TYR A 268 -0.34 -3.41 -11.70
C TYR A 268 0.80 -2.96 -10.78
N ASP A 269 0.70 -3.24 -9.51
CA ASP A 269 1.74 -3.02 -8.51
C ASP A 269 2.83 -4.12 -8.53
N HIS A 270 2.52 -5.28 -9.12
CA HIS A 270 3.48 -6.35 -9.40
C HIS A 270 3.76 -6.44 -10.91
N PRO A 271 4.98 -6.83 -11.33
CA PRO A 271 5.23 -7.18 -12.73
C PRO A 271 4.39 -8.38 -13.15
N GLY A 272 4.03 -8.45 -14.42
CA GLY A 272 3.32 -9.62 -14.98
C GLY A 272 4.05 -10.93 -14.66
N MET A 273 3.31 -11.97 -14.35
CA MET A 273 3.86 -13.24 -13.91
C MET A 273 4.82 -13.84 -14.95
N TYR A 274 4.48 -13.71 -16.24
CA TYR A 274 5.36 -14.12 -17.34
C TYR A 274 6.71 -13.42 -17.30
N GLN A 275 6.71 -12.11 -17.07
CA GLN A 275 7.96 -11.32 -17.04
C GLN A 275 8.83 -11.70 -15.85
N ARG A 276 8.22 -12.00 -14.69
CA ARG A 276 8.94 -12.48 -13.51
C ARG A 276 9.58 -13.83 -13.76
N ILE A 277 8.83 -14.78 -14.33
CA ILE A 277 9.33 -16.13 -14.69
C ILE A 277 10.54 -15.99 -15.63
N VAL A 278 10.42 -15.22 -16.72
CA VAL A 278 11.53 -15.02 -17.67
C VAL A 278 12.76 -14.37 -17.00
N ALA A 279 12.55 -13.45 -16.05
CA ALA A 279 13.65 -12.84 -15.32
C ALA A 279 14.37 -13.82 -14.39
N ILE A 280 13.61 -14.73 -13.75
CA ILE A 280 14.14 -15.78 -12.89
C ILE A 280 14.91 -16.83 -13.74
N GLU A 281 14.34 -17.29 -14.86
CA GLU A 281 15.00 -18.24 -15.78
C GLU A 281 16.36 -17.72 -16.26
N LYS A 282 16.44 -16.42 -16.59
CA LYS A 282 17.72 -15.78 -16.97
C LYS A 282 18.71 -15.67 -15.82
N ALA A 283 18.28 -15.68 -14.59
CA ALA A 283 19.13 -15.55 -13.43
C ALA A 283 19.59 -16.92 -12.88
N VAL A 284 18.87 -18.01 -13.21
CA VAL A 284 19.21 -19.39 -12.86
C VAL A 284 20.25 -19.96 -13.85
N ASN A 285 20.13 -19.61 -15.14
CA ASN A 285 21.09 -19.99 -16.21
C ASN A 285 22.29 -19.05 -16.24
#